data_e1a89a9bfc877d4b305250b96dd987d1
#
_entry.id   e1a89a9bfc877d4b305250b96dd987d1
#
_cell.length_a   1.000
_cell.length_b   1.000
_cell.length_c   1.000
_cell.angle_alpha   90.00
_cell.angle_beta   90.00
_cell.angle_gamma   90.00
#
_symmetry.space_group_name_H-M   'P 1'
#
loop_
_entity.id
_entity.type
_entity.pdbx_description
1 polymer ?
#
loop_
_entity_poly.entity_id
_entity_poly.type
_entity_poly.pdbx_seq_one_letter_code
_entity_poly.pdbx_strand_id
1 'polypeptide(L)'
;MDSLSNEFAVQVLKDEAERIKRLIKNKKNSLCISQCKAFEEVVDTQMYGFSQQVSFAIRVGIVEKTEGQLLLSELERELNHLYSEVYQENYDKKEIGKEE
;
A
#
# COMPACT_ATOMS: atom_id res chain seq x y z
N MET A 1 13.50 -14.86 21.59
CA MET A 1 12.44 -13.88 21.85
C MET A 1 11.18 -14.63 22.27
N ASP A 2 10.51 -14.19 23.28
CA ASP A 2 9.32 -14.89 23.75
C ASP A 2 8.11 -14.56 22.84
N SER A 3 7.02 -15.32 23.01
CA SER A 3 5.84 -15.17 22.15
C SER A 3 5.15 -13.82 22.34
N LEU A 4 5.23 -13.22 23.52
CA LEU A 4 4.64 -11.90 23.76
C LEU A 4 5.35 -10.83 22.94
N SER A 5 6.68 -10.87 22.88
CA SER A 5 7.46 -9.94 22.05
C SER A 5 7.17 -10.13 20.57
N ASN A 6 7.01 -11.37 20.14
CA ASN A 6 6.66 -11.65 18.74
C ASN A 6 5.26 -11.15 18.41
N GLU A 7 4.31 -11.33 19.31
CA GLU A 7 2.95 -10.83 19.11
C GLU A 7 2.93 -9.31 19.01
N PHE A 8 3.72 -8.64 19.84
CA PHE A 8 3.82 -7.19 19.78
C PHE A 8 4.41 -6.73 18.44
N ALA A 9 5.47 -7.38 17.99
CA ALA A 9 6.11 -7.04 16.72
C ALA A 9 5.17 -7.26 15.54
N VAL A 10 4.40 -8.35 15.55
CA VAL A 10 3.40 -8.61 14.51
C VAL A 10 2.32 -7.53 14.53
N GLN A 11 1.89 -7.12 15.73
CA GLN A 11 0.87 -6.07 15.83
C GLN A 11 1.39 -4.75 15.27
N VAL A 12 2.65 -4.40 15.52
CA VAL A 12 3.25 -3.19 14.94
C VAL A 12 3.23 -3.25 13.42
N LEU A 13 3.58 -4.40 12.84
CA LEU A 13 3.53 -4.57 11.39
C LEU A 13 2.10 -4.41 10.86
N LYS A 14 1.12 -4.97 11.55
CA LYS A 14 -0.28 -4.82 11.14
C LYS A 14 -0.74 -3.37 11.24
N ASP A 15 -0.32 -2.67 12.27
CA ASP A 15 -0.64 -1.24 12.45
C ASP A 15 -0.04 -0.41 11.33
N GLU A 16 1.20 -0.72 10.94
CA GLU A 16 1.84 -0.03 9.82
C GLU A 16 1.12 -0.31 8.50
N ALA A 17 0.72 -1.55 8.27
CA ALA A 17 -0.05 -1.90 7.08
C ALA A 17 -1.37 -1.12 7.04
N GLU A 18 -2.06 -1.01 8.18
CA GLU A 18 -3.30 -0.25 8.25
C GLU A 18 -3.08 1.24 8.00
N ARG A 19 -1.96 1.77 8.51
CA ARG A 19 -1.61 3.18 8.28
C ARG A 19 -1.43 3.46 6.79
N ILE A 20 -0.70 2.61 6.10
CA ILE A 20 -0.48 2.75 4.66
C ILE A 20 -1.80 2.58 3.90
N LYS A 21 -2.61 1.63 4.30
CA LYS A 21 -3.92 1.40 3.70
C LYS A 21 -4.81 2.64 3.82
N ARG A 22 -4.81 3.29 4.99
CA ARG A 22 -5.58 4.53 5.18
C ARG A 22 -5.03 5.66 4.32
N LEU A 23 -3.72 5.75 4.19
CA LEU A 23 -3.10 6.74 3.30
C LEU A 23 -3.61 6.57 1.87
N ILE A 24 -3.65 5.33 1.39
CA ILE A 24 -4.14 5.03 0.05
C ILE A 24 -5.62 5.41 -0.09
N LYS A 25 -6.44 5.00 0.87
CA LYS A 25 -7.89 5.23 0.80
C LYS A 25 -8.26 6.70 0.93
N ASN A 26 -7.56 7.43 1.79
CA ASN A 26 -7.87 8.84 2.04
C ASN A 26 -7.54 9.73 0.85
N LYS A 27 -6.61 9.32 0.00
CA LYS A 27 -6.22 10.12 -1.16
C LYS A 27 -7.03 9.82 -2.41
N LYS A 28 -7.83 8.76 -2.38
CA LYS A 28 -8.58 8.31 -3.54
C LYS A 28 -9.43 9.40 -4.17
N ASN A 29 -10.15 10.17 -3.36
CA ASN A 29 -11.10 11.17 -3.86
C ASN A 29 -10.46 12.50 -4.19
N SER A 30 -9.20 12.69 -3.82
CA SER A 30 -8.49 13.96 -4.04
C SER A 30 -7.45 13.89 -5.15
N LEU A 31 -7.24 12.71 -5.74
CA LEU A 31 -6.24 12.54 -6.78
C LEU A 31 -6.68 13.14 -8.10
N CYS A 32 -5.77 13.84 -8.74
CA CYS A 32 -5.92 14.29 -10.12
C CYS A 32 -4.66 13.87 -10.88
N ILE A 33 -4.69 14.04 -12.21
CA ILE A 33 -3.58 13.60 -13.05
C ILE A 33 -2.25 14.18 -12.58
N SER A 34 -2.20 15.45 -12.25
CA SER A 34 -0.97 16.11 -11.85
C SER A 34 -0.49 15.65 -10.47
N GLN A 35 -1.39 15.19 -9.61
CA GLN A 35 -1.05 14.75 -8.26
C GLN A 35 -0.74 13.26 -8.18
N CYS A 36 -1.20 12.47 -9.14
CA CYS A 36 -1.01 11.02 -9.14
C CYS A 36 0.45 10.61 -9.06
N LYS A 37 1.30 11.30 -9.82
CA LYS A 37 2.71 10.93 -9.87
C LYS A 37 3.42 11.21 -8.55
N ALA A 38 3.15 12.35 -7.94
CA ALA A 38 3.72 12.69 -6.64
C ALA A 38 3.23 11.72 -5.56
N PHE A 39 1.94 11.41 -5.57
CA PHE A 39 1.37 10.44 -4.63
C PHE A 39 1.96 9.05 -4.84
N GLU A 40 2.14 8.65 -6.10
CA GLU A 40 2.75 7.37 -6.42
C GLU A 40 4.14 7.24 -5.81
N GLU A 41 4.96 8.27 -5.92
CA GLU A 41 6.30 8.28 -5.34
C GLU A 41 6.26 8.12 -3.82
N VAL A 42 5.35 8.84 -3.16
CA VAL A 42 5.21 8.75 -1.70
C VAL A 42 4.78 7.34 -1.29
N VAL A 43 3.78 6.79 -1.95
CA VAL A 43 3.28 5.45 -1.62
C VAL A 43 4.34 4.39 -1.91
N ASP A 44 5.04 4.51 -3.03
CA ASP A 44 6.11 3.55 -3.36
C ASP A 44 7.19 3.55 -2.29
N THR A 45 7.56 4.73 -1.77
CA THR A 45 8.53 4.83 -0.69
C THR A 45 8.02 4.15 0.58
N GLN A 46 6.75 4.39 0.94
CA GLN A 46 6.13 3.77 2.10
C GLN A 46 6.04 2.26 1.94
N MET A 47 5.65 1.79 0.77
CA MET A 47 5.55 0.36 0.47
C MET A 47 6.92 -0.31 0.54
N TYR A 48 7.94 0.34 -0.01
CA TYR A 48 9.29 -0.20 0.05
C TYR A 48 9.77 -0.32 1.49
N GLY A 49 9.59 0.72 2.30
CA GLY A 49 9.96 0.69 3.71
C GLY A 49 9.26 -0.42 4.46
N PHE A 50 7.97 -0.58 4.22
CA PHE A 50 7.21 -1.64 4.86
C PHE A 50 7.67 -3.03 4.42
N SER A 51 7.96 -3.20 3.12
CA SER A 51 8.45 -4.49 2.61
C SER A 51 9.79 -4.87 3.24
N GLN A 52 10.64 -3.89 3.52
CA GLN A 52 11.91 -4.15 4.20
C GLN A 52 11.69 -4.56 5.66
N GLN A 53 10.73 -3.93 6.33
CA GLN A 53 10.36 -4.32 7.69
C GLN A 53 9.83 -5.76 7.73
N VAL A 54 8.97 -6.12 6.80
CA VAL A 54 8.42 -7.47 6.71
C VAL A 54 9.53 -8.47 6.42
N SER A 55 10.40 -8.15 5.48
CA SER A 55 11.53 -9.02 5.13
C SER A 55 12.43 -9.27 6.33
N PHE A 56 12.75 -8.22 7.07
CA PHE A 56 13.54 -8.34 8.29
C PHE A 56 12.85 -9.24 9.31
N ALA A 57 11.56 -9.02 9.54
CA ALA A 57 10.79 -9.79 10.51
C ALA A 57 10.74 -11.28 10.14
N ILE A 58 10.63 -11.59 8.85
CA ILE A 58 10.65 -12.98 8.38
C ILE A 58 12.03 -13.59 8.65
N ARG A 59 13.09 -12.87 8.32
CA ARG A 59 14.46 -13.38 8.43
C ARG A 59 14.86 -13.66 9.88
N VAL A 60 14.38 -12.87 10.81
CA VAL A 60 14.71 -13.08 12.23
C VAL A 60 13.67 -13.96 12.94
N GLY A 61 12.67 -14.47 12.22
CA GLY A 61 11.70 -15.42 12.76
C GLY A 61 10.58 -14.82 13.59
N ILE A 62 10.36 -13.52 13.51
CA ILE A 62 9.26 -12.85 14.22
C ILE A 62 7.92 -13.17 13.56
N VAL A 63 7.92 -13.20 12.24
CA VAL A 63 6.72 -13.39 11.42
C VAL A 63 6.97 -14.53 10.45
N GLU A 64 5.96 -15.37 10.24
CA GLU A 64 6.06 -16.41 9.23
C GLU A 64 6.01 -15.79 7.83
N LYS A 65 6.69 -16.45 6.89
CA LYS A 65 6.78 -15.98 5.52
C LYS A 65 5.40 -15.78 4.90
N THR A 66 4.50 -16.72 5.12
CA THR A 66 3.14 -16.65 4.56
C THR A 66 2.38 -15.45 5.12
N GLU A 67 2.50 -15.19 6.42
CA GLU A 67 1.83 -14.07 7.05
C GLU A 67 2.38 -12.74 6.57
N GLY A 68 3.70 -12.62 6.47
CA GLY A 68 4.34 -11.41 5.97
C GLY A 68 3.96 -11.11 4.53
N GLN A 69 3.97 -12.14 3.69
CA GLN A 69 3.59 -11.99 2.29
C GLN A 69 2.12 -11.62 2.14
N LEU A 70 1.25 -12.14 3.02
CA LEU A 70 -0.15 -11.78 2.99
C LEU A 70 -0.36 -10.29 3.28
N LEU A 71 0.34 -9.75 4.27
CA LEU A 71 0.25 -8.32 4.58
C LEU A 71 0.66 -7.46 3.39
N LEU A 72 1.75 -7.83 2.73
CA LEU A 72 2.22 -7.11 1.54
C LEU A 72 1.22 -7.21 0.39
N SER A 73 0.68 -8.41 0.17
CA SER A 73 -0.29 -8.64 -0.91
C SER A 73 -1.57 -7.82 -0.72
N GLU A 74 -2.02 -7.68 0.52
CA GLU A 74 -3.21 -6.88 0.81
C GLU A 74 -2.99 -5.41 0.45
N LEU A 75 -1.82 -4.87 0.79
CA LEU A 75 -1.49 -3.48 0.45
C LEU A 75 -1.35 -3.29 -1.06
N GLU A 76 -0.69 -4.22 -1.72
CA GLU A 76 -0.54 -4.17 -3.18
C GLU A 76 -1.89 -4.20 -3.88
N ARG A 77 -2.82 -5.01 -3.38
CA ARG A 77 -4.16 -5.10 -3.94
C ARG A 77 -4.91 -3.78 -3.79
N GLU A 78 -4.83 -3.16 -2.61
CA GLU A 78 -5.47 -1.87 -2.37
C GLU A 78 -4.89 -0.80 -3.29
N LEU A 79 -3.58 -0.80 -3.45
CA LEU A 79 -2.90 0.17 -4.30
C LEU A 79 -3.26 -0.01 -5.77
N ASN A 80 -3.27 -1.26 -6.24
CA ASN A 80 -3.65 -1.55 -7.62
C ASN A 80 -5.09 -1.16 -7.89
N HIS A 81 -5.96 -1.38 -6.92
CA HIS A 81 -7.37 -0.99 -7.02
C HIS A 81 -7.51 0.53 -7.15
N LEU A 82 -6.78 1.27 -6.32
CA LEU A 82 -6.78 2.73 -6.38
C LEU A 82 -6.32 3.23 -7.75
N TYR A 83 -5.20 2.74 -8.23
CA TYR A 83 -4.66 3.18 -9.52
C TYR A 83 -5.60 2.82 -10.67
N SER A 84 -6.20 1.65 -10.60
CA SER A 84 -7.16 1.23 -11.61
C SER A 84 -8.34 2.20 -11.68
N GLU A 85 -8.89 2.60 -10.54
CA GLU A 85 -9.99 3.55 -10.48
C GLU A 85 -9.59 4.92 -10.99
N VAL A 86 -8.43 5.42 -10.59
CA VAL A 86 -7.96 6.74 -11.01
C VAL A 86 -7.70 6.78 -12.50
N TYR A 87 -7.04 5.75 -13.04
CA TYR A 87 -6.76 5.70 -14.46
C TYR A 87 -8.04 5.55 -15.28
N GLN A 88 -9.01 4.80 -14.78
CA GLN A 88 -10.29 4.66 -15.45
C GLN A 88 -11.00 6.00 -15.56
N GLU A 89 -11.06 6.75 -14.48
CA GLU A 89 -11.67 8.08 -14.49
C GLU A 89 -10.96 9.02 -15.45
N ASN A 90 -9.63 9.02 -15.44
CA ASN A 90 -8.85 9.87 -16.33
C ASN A 90 -9.03 9.47 -17.78
N TYR A 91 -9.12 8.19 -18.05
CA TYR A 91 -9.34 7.68 -19.40
C TYR A 91 -10.70 8.14 -19.93
N ASP A 92 -11.74 8.03 -19.11
CA ASP A 92 -13.08 8.45 -19.49
C ASP A 92 -13.12 9.95 -19.80
N LYS A 93 -12.45 10.76 -19.00
CA LYS A 93 -12.36 12.21 -19.24
C LYS A 93 -11.63 12.51 -20.55
N LYS A 94 -10.58 11.78 -20.85
CA LYS A 94 -9.84 11.97 -22.10
C LYS A 94 -10.68 11.60 -23.32
N GLU A 95 -11.47 10.55 -23.23
CA GLU A 95 -12.35 10.14 -24.31
C GLU A 95 -13.38 11.21 -24.62
N ILE A 96 -13.97 11.79 -23.57
CA ILE A 96 -14.93 12.87 -23.72
C ILE A 96 -14.27 14.04 -24.43
N GLY A 97 -13.05 14.39 -24.03
CA GLY A 97 -12.30 15.47 -24.65
C GLY A 97 -11.96 15.23 -26.11
N LYS A 98 -11.71 13.98 -26.47
CA LYS A 98 -11.39 13.63 -27.85
C LYS A 98 -12.57 13.76 -28.80
N GLU A 99 -13.77 13.55 -28.31
CA GLU A 99 -14.98 13.65 -29.13
C GLU A 99 -15.33 15.10 -29.49
N GLU A 100 -14.78 16.02 -28.76
CA GLU A 100 -14.94 17.44 -29.06
C GLU A 100 -14.02 17.88 -30.20
#